data_1b469cbf011e39be7cb49c643c4eed8b
#
_entry.id   1b469cbf011e39be7cb49c643c4eed8b
#
_cell.length_a   1.000
_cell.length_b   1.000
_cell.length_c   1.000
_cell.angle_alpha   90.00
_cell.angle_beta   90.00
_cell.angle_gamma   90.00
#
_symmetry.space_group_name_H-M   'P 1'
#
loop_
_entity.id
_entity.type
_entity.pdbx_description
1 polymer ?
#
loop_
_entity_poly.entity_id
_entity_poly.type
_entity_poly.pdbx_seq_one_letter_code
_entity_poly.pdbx_strand_id
1 'polypeptide(L)'
;MNLTLQESFDHFLLHLQNTGDNTAETLAQHEQVFQWLSEYLIYYSDLFQAEGEETPSNLQVWEESLDNFIEQLIQGEYDSPPSLEGLPFDRIDGDYLRDFLAWHLLREPSVNSLMVQHATETLLSWLDHAKNQLWLDKDTLQHWQDVIQDTLPDAKRAAIAAHLLLYHIRLGGGVAPRLRGKRFETFKEGHARVAQVSESELWLTFDNAPKSMIGPVVLPKTILQHLRVGDVIDVELGKREGVWMIVDIGPVYPAVVYVPAEEMALPDKVM
;
A
#
# COMPACT_ATOMS: atom_id res chain seq x y z
N MET A 1 -26.60 8.20 18.12
CA MET A 1 -25.77 9.41 18.01
C MET A 1 -25.01 9.22 16.69
N ASN A 2 -25.21 10.07 15.70
CA ASN A 2 -24.48 9.91 14.43
C ASN A 2 -23.08 10.55 14.61
N LEU A 3 -22.15 9.78 15.16
CA LEU A 3 -20.75 10.18 15.25
C LEU A 3 -20.14 10.14 13.86
N THR A 4 -19.43 11.19 13.46
CA THR A 4 -18.66 11.18 12.22
C THR A 4 -17.30 10.50 12.41
N LEU A 5 -16.68 10.08 11.32
CA LEU A 5 -15.35 9.46 11.38
C LEU A 5 -14.31 10.46 11.91
N GLN A 6 -14.36 11.72 11.48
CA GLN A 6 -13.47 12.78 11.99
C GLN A 6 -13.66 12.99 13.49
N GLU A 7 -14.89 13.12 13.96
CA GLU A 7 -15.17 13.25 15.40
C GLU A 7 -14.65 12.07 16.21
N SER A 8 -14.65 10.86 15.64
CA SER A 8 -14.12 9.67 16.31
C SER A 8 -12.61 9.73 16.49
N PHE A 9 -11.87 10.25 15.51
CA PHE A 9 -10.42 10.46 15.61
C PHE A 9 -10.10 11.54 16.66
N ASP A 10 -10.76 12.68 16.56
CA ASP A 10 -10.57 13.82 17.49
C ASP A 10 -10.84 13.40 18.92
N HIS A 11 -11.92 12.66 19.16
CA HIS A 11 -12.29 12.17 20.48
C HIS A 11 -11.26 11.20 21.06
N PHE A 12 -10.73 10.29 20.21
CA PHE A 12 -9.68 9.37 20.63
C PHE A 12 -8.37 10.11 20.96
N LEU A 13 -7.92 11.03 20.10
CA LEU A 13 -6.72 11.82 20.35
C LEU A 13 -6.84 12.67 21.61
N LEU A 14 -7.98 13.30 21.83
CA LEU A 14 -8.25 14.05 23.06
C LEU A 14 -8.23 13.13 24.31
N HIS A 15 -8.75 11.91 24.19
CA HIS A 15 -8.68 10.90 25.26
C HIS A 15 -7.21 10.58 25.60
N LEU A 16 -6.37 10.33 24.60
CA LEU A 16 -4.94 10.05 24.80
C LEU A 16 -4.20 11.20 25.45
N GLN A 17 -4.52 12.44 25.08
CA GLN A 17 -3.95 13.64 25.72
C GLN A 17 -4.32 13.74 27.20
N ASN A 18 -5.57 13.44 27.54
CA ASN A 18 -6.09 13.56 28.91
C ASN A 18 -5.62 12.44 29.84
N THR A 19 -5.24 11.28 29.33
CA THR A 19 -4.69 10.17 30.17
C THR A 19 -3.29 10.47 30.69
N GLY A 20 -2.55 11.40 30.07
CA GLY A 20 -1.24 11.87 30.54
C GLY A 20 -0.09 10.88 30.34
N ASP A 21 -0.35 9.68 29.83
CA ASP A 21 0.66 8.62 29.63
C ASP A 21 1.40 8.75 28.30
N ASN A 22 0.93 9.64 27.40
CA ASN A 22 1.47 9.81 26.05
C ASN A 22 2.38 11.04 25.96
N THR A 23 3.53 10.87 25.34
CA THR A 23 4.41 12.00 24.99
C THR A 23 3.84 12.78 23.80
N ALA A 24 4.29 14.02 23.60
CA ALA A 24 3.92 14.79 22.40
C ALA A 24 4.33 14.08 21.10
N GLU A 25 5.45 13.34 21.11
CA GLU A 25 5.93 12.55 19.98
C GLU A 25 4.98 11.40 19.68
N THR A 26 4.53 10.65 20.70
CA THR A 26 3.58 9.54 20.54
C THR A 26 2.23 10.02 20.00
N LEU A 27 1.74 11.17 20.49
CA LEU A 27 0.51 11.78 19.98
C LEU A 27 0.64 12.18 18.50
N ALA A 28 1.75 12.80 18.11
CA ALA A 28 2.01 13.16 16.73
C ALA A 28 2.08 11.91 15.80
N GLN A 29 2.57 10.78 16.31
CA GLN A 29 2.56 9.53 15.56
C GLN A 29 1.14 8.98 15.35
N HIS A 30 0.26 9.06 16.34
CA HIS A 30 -1.16 8.70 16.17
C HIS A 30 -1.87 9.63 15.18
N GLU A 31 -1.65 10.94 15.29
CA GLU A 31 -2.18 11.94 14.34
C GLU A 31 -1.75 11.61 12.89
N GLN A 32 -0.48 11.26 12.70
CA GLN A 32 0.04 10.89 11.38
C GLN A 32 -0.66 9.65 10.79
N VAL A 33 -0.96 8.64 11.61
CA VAL A 33 -1.69 7.45 11.15
C VAL A 33 -3.10 7.82 10.69
N PHE A 34 -3.80 8.69 11.44
CA PHE A 34 -5.13 9.13 11.04
C PHE A 34 -5.09 10.05 9.81
N GLN A 35 -4.04 10.85 9.64
CA GLN A 35 -3.84 11.62 8.42
C GLN A 35 -3.72 10.69 7.21
N TRP A 36 -2.86 9.68 7.25
CA TRP A 36 -2.74 8.70 6.16
C TRP A 36 -4.03 7.91 5.91
N LEU A 37 -4.74 7.51 6.99
CA LEU A 37 -6.03 6.85 6.83
C LEU A 37 -7.06 7.78 6.18
N SER A 38 -7.10 9.05 6.57
CA SER A 38 -7.99 10.06 5.97
C SER A 38 -7.69 10.27 4.49
N GLU A 39 -6.40 10.39 4.12
CA GLU A 39 -5.96 10.50 2.73
C GLU A 39 -6.39 9.28 1.91
N TYR A 40 -6.20 8.07 2.46
CA TYR A 40 -6.66 6.85 1.82
C TYR A 40 -8.19 6.86 1.59
N LEU A 41 -8.96 7.14 2.63
CA LEU A 41 -10.42 7.10 2.56
C LEU A 41 -10.99 8.16 1.60
N ILE A 42 -10.39 9.34 1.54
CA ILE A 42 -10.86 10.44 0.69
C ILE A 42 -10.50 10.22 -0.78
N TYR A 43 -9.25 9.81 -1.06
CA TYR A 43 -8.73 9.85 -2.43
C TYR A 43 -8.58 8.49 -3.09
N TYR A 44 -8.59 7.40 -2.32
CA TYR A 44 -8.27 6.07 -2.83
C TYR A 44 -9.34 5.01 -2.52
N SER A 45 -10.39 5.36 -1.78
CA SER A 45 -11.55 4.49 -1.54
C SER A 45 -12.73 4.91 -2.42
N ASP A 46 -13.74 4.06 -2.47
CA ASP A 46 -14.99 4.32 -3.18
C ASP A 46 -16.03 5.09 -2.35
N LEU A 47 -15.70 5.48 -1.12
CA LEU A 47 -16.62 6.11 -0.16
C LEU A 47 -17.23 7.43 -0.66
N PHE A 48 -16.53 8.15 -1.51
CA PHE A 48 -16.94 9.45 -2.05
C PHE A 48 -17.26 9.41 -3.55
N GLN A 49 -17.25 8.22 -4.16
CA GLN A 49 -17.62 8.07 -5.55
C GLN A 49 -19.15 8.19 -5.72
N ALA A 50 -19.59 8.87 -6.76
CA ALA A 50 -21.01 8.94 -7.09
C ALA A 50 -21.55 7.55 -7.48
N GLU A 51 -22.77 7.21 -7.04
CA GLU A 51 -23.41 5.95 -7.43
C GLU A 51 -23.51 5.87 -8.97
N GLY A 52 -22.78 4.93 -9.57
CA GLY A 52 -22.74 4.70 -11.02
C GLY A 52 -21.43 5.05 -11.71
N GLU A 53 -20.46 5.62 -11.01
CA GLU A 53 -19.09 5.72 -11.51
C GLU A 53 -18.35 4.40 -11.22
N GLU A 54 -18.01 3.65 -12.28
CA GLU A 54 -17.18 2.46 -12.14
C GLU A 54 -15.78 2.88 -11.65
N THR A 55 -15.31 2.23 -10.59
CA THR A 55 -13.93 2.44 -10.12
C THR A 55 -12.97 2.17 -11.27
N PRO A 56 -12.12 3.13 -11.67
CA PRO A 56 -11.20 2.92 -12.77
C PRO A 56 -10.29 1.75 -12.47
N SER A 57 -10.36 0.70 -13.27
CA SER A 57 -9.61 -0.54 -13.07
C SER A 57 -8.14 -0.47 -13.51
N ASN A 58 -7.67 0.70 -13.97
CA ASN A 58 -6.28 0.85 -14.42
C ASN A 58 -5.64 2.17 -13.98
N LEU A 59 -4.33 2.15 -13.75
CA LEU A 59 -3.52 3.29 -13.28
C LEU A 59 -3.63 4.53 -14.19
N GLN A 60 -3.77 4.36 -15.51
CA GLN A 60 -3.89 5.49 -16.46
C GLN A 60 -5.20 6.27 -16.25
N VAL A 61 -6.30 5.57 -15.96
CA VAL A 61 -7.59 6.21 -15.66
C VAL A 61 -7.53 6.92 -14.30
N TRP A 62 -6.70 6.44 -13.36
CA TRP A 62 -6.44 7.12 -12.10
C TRP A 62 -5.65 8.43 -12.28
N GLU A 63 -4.62 8.44 -13.13
CA GLU A 63 -3.85 9.64 -13.46
C GLU A 63 -4.73 10.66 -14.18
N GLU A 64 -5.51 10.24 -15.17
CA GLU A 64 -6.49 11.09 -15.86
C GLU A 64 -7.60 11.61 -14.91
N SER A 65 -8.05 10.78 -13.96
CA SER A 65 -9.02 11.17 -12.94
C SER A 65 -8.42 12.18 -11.97
N LEU A 66 -7.16 12.02 -11.56
CA LEU A 66 -6.46 12.96 -10.70
C LEU A 66 -6.20 14.29 -11.41
N ASP A 67 -5.79 14.26 -12.67
CA ASP A 67 -5.59 15.47 -13.48
C ASP A 67 -6.91 16.20 -13.70
N ASN A 68 -7.99 15.51 -14.01
CA ASN A 68 -9.32 16.07 -14.10
C ASN A 68 -9.78 16.68 -12.76
N PHE A 69 -9.52 16.00 -11.64
CA PHE A 69 -9.84 16.51 -10.30
C PHE A 69 -9.05 17.78 -9.98
N ILE A 70 -7.76 17.81 -10.29
CA ILE A 70 -6.92 19.01 -10.12
C ILE A 70 -7.42 20.14 -11.03
N GLU A 71 -7.80 19.84 -12.26
CA GLU A 71 -8.32 20.84 -13.21
C GLU A 71 -9.65 21.41 -12.73
N GLN A 72 -10.55 20.60 -12.19
CA GLN A 72 -11.83 21.03 -11.59
C GLN A 72 -11.61 21.86 -10.33
N LEU A 73 -10.63 21.50 -9.48
CA LEU A 73 -10.22 22.34 -8.34
C LEU A 73 -9.70 23.71 -8.76
N ILE A 74 -8.90 23.76 -9.83
CA ILE A 74 -8.34 25.03 -10.37
C ILE A 74 -9.45 25.88 -10.97
N GLN A 75 -10.46 25.26 -11.58
CA GLN A 75 -11.60 25.95 -12.19
C GLN A 75 -12.67 26.39 -11.16
N GLY A 76 -12.53 25.95 -9.89
CA GLY A 76 -13.47 26.31 -8.82
C GLY A 76 -14.84 25.64 -8.99
N GLU A 77 -14.92 24.52 -9.69
CA GLU A 77 -16.14 23.78 -9.94
C GLU A 77 -16.53 22.83 -8.78
N TYR A 78 -15.66 22.68 -7.79
CA TYR A 78 -15.95 21.92 -6.57
C TYR A 78 -16.46 22.84 -5.46
N ASP A 79 -17.67 22.61 -5.01
CA ASP A 79 -18.26 23.35 -3.89
C ASP A 79 -17.54 23.10 -2.55
N SER A 80 -16.91 21.95 -2.36
CA SER A 80 -16.00 21.63 -1.24
C SER A 80 -15.25 20.33 -1.54
N PRO A 81 -13.97 20.20 -1.16
CA PRO A 81 -13.27 18.91 -1.25
C PRO A 81 -13.97 17.87 -0.38
N PRO A 82 -13.92 16.58 -0.75
CA PRO A 82 -14.43 15.50 0.10
C PRO A 82 -13.84 15.60 1.51
N SER A 83 -14.68 15.43 2.53
CA SER A 83 -14.28 15.58 3.93
C SER A 83 -14.86 14.46 4.78
N LEU A 84 -14.10 13.98 5.76
CA LEU A 84 -14.57 13.00 6.75
C LEU A 84 -15.55 13.59 7.78
N GLU A 85 -15.70 14.92 7.82
CA GLU A 85 -16.63 15.60 8.77
C GLU A 85 -18.09 15.19 8.56
N GLY A 86 -18.47 14.86 7.33
CA GLY A 86 -19.83 14.39 7.01
C GLY A 86 -19.96 12.87 6.94
N LEU A 87 -18.88 12.11 7.04
CA LEU A 87 -18.87 10.66 6.89
C LEU A 87 -19.21 9.99 8.23
N PRO A 88 -20.33 9.25 8.34
CA PRO A 88 -20.66 8.49 9.54
C PRO A 88 -19.59 7.42 9.84
N PHE A 89 -19.32 7.21 11.14
CA PHE A 89 -18.31 6.24 11.60
C PHE A 89 -18.58 4.81 11.10
N ASP A 90 -19.84 4.42 10.97
CA ASP A 90 -20.28 3.11 10.51
C ASP A 90 -20.27 2.91 8.98
N ARG A 91 -19.78 3.91 8.21
CA ARG A 91 -19.67 3.80 6.75
C ARG A 91 -18.40 3.08 6.30
N ILE A 92 -17.39 2.98 7.14
CA ILE A 92 -16.21 2.15 6.88
C ILE A 92 -16.43 0.74 7.44
N ASP A 93 -15.63 -0.20 6.98
CA ASP A 93 -15.60 -1.56 7.47
C ASP A 93 -14.17 -2.10 7.61
N GLY A 94 -14.04 -3.38 7.92
CA GLY A 94 -12.75 -4.03 8.07
C GLY A 94 -11.93 -4.08 6.79
N ASP A 95 -12.57 -4.09 5.62
CA ASP A 95 -11.89 -4.16 4.33
C ASP A 95 -11.14 -2.85 4.04
N TYR A 96 -11.73 -1.69 4.37
CA TYR A 96 -11.00 -0.41 4.29
C TYR A 96 -9.76 -0.39 5.20
N LEU A 97 -9.86 -0.94 6.40
CA LEU A 97 -8.73 -0.98 7.33
C LEU A 97 -7.63 -1.95 6.86
N ARG A 98 -8.00 -3.09 6.25
CA ARG A 98 -7.08 -4.01 5.60
C ARG A 98 -6.35 -3.34 4.44
N ASP A 99 -7.09 -2.70 3.53
CA ASP A 99 -6.54 -2.09 2.34
C ASP A 99 -5.67 -0.87 2.69
N PHE A 100 -6.05 -0.12 3.72
CA PHE A 100 -5.17 0.90 4.28
C PHE A 100 -3.83 0.33 4.73
N LEU A 101 -3.82 -0.72 5.56
CA LEU A 101 -2.59 -1.30 6.13
C LEU A 101 -1.72 -2.04 5.11
N ALA A 102 -2.35 -2.79 4.19
CA ALA A 102 -1.64 -3.71 3.30
C ALA A 102 -1.44 -3.17 1.88
N TRP A 103 -2.04 -2.03 1.56
CA TRP A 103 -1.87 -1.38 0.26
C TRP A 103 -1.46 0.09 0.40
N HIS A 104 -2.30 0.97 0.95
CA HIS A 104 -2.03 2.41 0.96
C HIS A 104 -0.79 2.75 1.80
N LEU A 105 -0.74 2.28 3.03
CA LEU A 105 0.38 2.56 3.94
C LEU A 105 1.73 2.09 3.37
N LEU A 106 1.76 0.96 2.64
CA LEU A 106 2.98 0.44 2.04
C LEU A 106 3.52 1.27 0.86
N ARG A 107 2.73 2.18 0.31
CA ARG A 107 3.13 3.11 -0.76
C ARG A 107 3.91 4.32 -0.22
N GLU A 108 3.75 4.62 1.06
CA GLU A 108 4.45 5.73 1.69
C GLU A 108 5.95 5.46 1.77
N PRO A 109 6.82 6.30 1.15
CA PRO A 109 8.26 6.02 1.04
C PRO A 109 8.99 5.89 2.39
N SER A 110 8.45 6.50 3.44
CA SER A 110 9.02 6.49 4.78
C SER A 110 8.62 5.26 5.60
N VAL A 111 7.63 4.48 5.14
CA VAL A 111 7.06 3.38 5.91
C VAL A 111 7.96 2.16 5.93
N ASN A 112 8.16 1.65 7.13
CA ASN A 112 8.87 0.42 7.41
C ASN A 112 8.02 -0.50 8.31
N SER A 113 8.51 -1.68 8.63
CA SER A 113 7.77 -2.66 9.43
C SER A 113 7.41 -2.19 10.85
N LEU A 114 8.16 -1.25 11.44
CA LEU A 114 7.83 -0.67 12.74
C LEU A 114 6.68 0.33 12.62
N MET A 115 6.63 1.10 11.54
CA MET A 115 5.53 2.02 11.28
C MET A 115 4.23 1.27 10.96
N VAL A 116 4.30 0.14 10.23
CA VAL A 116 3.14 -0.76 10.03
C VAL A 116 2.63 -1.29 11.37
N GLN A 117 3.55 -1.71 12.26
CA GLN A 117 3.20 -2.14 13.62
C GLN A 117 2.51 -1.00 14.39
N HIS A 118 3.09 0.20 14.39
CA HIS A 118 2.55 1.36 15.09
C HIS A 118 1.17 1.77 14.55
N ALA A 119 1.00 1.80 13.22
CA ALA A 119 -0.31 2.07 12.62
C ALA A 119 -1.37 1.05 13.06
N THR A 120 -1.01 -0.23 13.07
CA THR A 120 -1.89 -1.30 13.57
C THR A 120 -2.28 -1.07 15.05
N GLU A 121 -1.31 -0.78 15.91
CA GLU A 121 -1.54 -0.52 17.33
C GLU A 121 -2.43 0.72 17.55
N THR A 122 -2.24 1.77 16.75
CA THR A 122 -3.09 2.95 16.76
C THR A 122 -4.53 2.60 16.42
N LEU A 123 -4.77 1.86 15.33
CA LEU A 123 -6.11 1.47 14.90
C LEU A 123 -6.79 0.56 15.95
N LEU A 124 -6.07 -0.42 16.50
CA LEU A 124 -6.62 -1.30 17.53
C LEU A 124 -6.99 -0.51 18.80
N SER A 125 -6.14 0.44 19.23
CA SER A 125 -6.42 1.29 20.40
C SER A 125 -7.62 2.21 20.15
N TRP A 126 -7.75 2.74 18.94
CA TRP A 126 -8.92 3.53 18.54
C TRP A 126 -10.22 2.71 18.55
N LEU A 127 -10.19 1.47 18.04
CA LEU A 127 -11.35 0.57 18.09
C LEU A 127 -11.71 0.13 19.52
N ASP A 128 -10.71 -0.08 20.38
CA ASP A 128 -10.96 -0.34 21.80
C ASP A 128 -11.59 0.87 22.49
N HIS A 129 -11.17 2.09 22.14
CA HIS A 129 -11.82 3.31 22.61
C HIS A 129 -13.27 3.38 22.11
N ALA A 130 -13.52 3.15 20.81
CA ALA A 130 -14.86 3.13 20.24
C ALA A 130 -15.78 2.11 20.93
N LYS A 131 -15.25 0.93 21.29
CA LYS A 131 -15.95 -0.10 22.04
C LYS A 131 -16.34 0.37 23.45
N ASN A 132 -15.44 1.06 24.15
CA ASN A 132 -15.71 1.60 25.48
C ASN A 132 -16.74 2.74 25.45
N GLN A 133 -16.81 3.47 24.35
CA GLN A 133 -17.78 4.56 24.14
C GLN A 133 -19.12 4.05 23.57
N LEU A 134 -19.24 2.75 23.22
CA LEU A 134 -20.42 2.13 22.60
C LEU A 134 -20.83 2.82 21.27
N TRP A 135 -19.85 3.19 20.45
CA TRP A 135 -20.10 3.86 19.16
C TRP A 135 -20.65 2.91 18.10
N LEU A 136 -20.22 1.65 18.11
CA LEU A 136 -20.72 0.56 17.27
C LEU A 136 -21.04 -0.66 18.13
N ASP A 137 -21.74 -1.62 17.54
CA ASP A 137 -21.97 -2.90 18.18
C ASP A 137 -20.67 -3.69 18.34
N LYS A 138 -20.69 -4.57 19.34
CA LYS A 138 -19.49 -5.31 19.74
C LYS A 138 -18.99 -6.29 18.66
N ASP A 139 -19.89 -6.87 17.90
CA ASP A 139 -19.55 -7.91 16.92
C ASP A 139 -18.88 -7.25 15.70
N THR A 140 -19.37 -6.09 15.24
CA THR A 140 -18.75 -5.29 14.20
C THR A 140 -17.34 -4.84 14.59
N LEU A 141 -17.17 -4.28 15.79
CA LEU A 141 -15.85 -3.84 16.26
C LEU A 141 -14.87 -5.01 16.41
N GLN A 142 -15.35 -6.16 16.90
CA GLN A 142 -14.51 -7.35 16.99
C GLN A 142 -14.07 -7.84 15.62
N HIS A 143 -14.97 -7.85 14.64
CA HIS A 143 -14.64 -8.19 13.26
C HIS A 143 -13.55 -7.27 12.68
N TRP A 144 -13.65 -5.96 12.88
CA TRP A 144 -12.62 -5.02 12.42
C TRP A 144 -11.26 -5.26 13.10
N GLN A 145 -11.26 -5.53 14.41
CA GLN A 145 -10.05 -5.88 15.15
C GLN A 145 -9.41 -7.15 14.60
N ASP A 146 -10.20 -8.19 14.31
CA ASP A 146 -9.72 -9.45 13.76
C ASP A 146 -9.09 -9.22 12.36
N VAL A 147 -9.74 -8.46 11.48
CA VAL A 147 -9.21 -8.11 10.16
C VAL A 147 -7.86 -7.39 10.26
N ILE A 148 -7.74 -6.40 11.16
CA ILE A 148 -6.47 -5.68 11.39
C ILE A 148 -5.38 -6.63 11.88
N GLN A 149 -5.68 -7.51 12.85
CA GLN A 149 -4.72 -8.45 13.41
C GLN A 149 -4.27 -9.49 12.39
N ASP A 150 -5.18 -9.99 11.57
CA ASP A 150 -4.87 -10.96 10.50
C ASP A 150 -4.04 -10.33 9.37
N THR A 151 -4.22 -9.02 9.11
CA THR A 151 -3.48 -8.29 8.08
C THR A 151 -2.03 -7.97 8.49
N LEU A 152 -1.79 -7.70 9.76
CA LEU A 152 -0.51 -7.22 10.29
C LEU A 152 0.70 -8.08 9.89
N PRO A 153 0.69 -9.44 10.01
CA PRO A 153 1.86 -10.25 9.67
C PRO A 153 2.28 -10.11 8.21
N ASP A 154 1.32 -10.04 7.30
CA ASP A 154 1.58 -9.94 5.87
C ASP A 154 2.02 -8.52 5.46
N ALA A 155 1.40 -7.48 5.99
CA ALA A 155 1.80 -6.10 5.75
C ALA A 155 3.24 -5.84 6.26
N LYS A 156 3.58 -6.30 7.47
CA LYS A 156 4.96 -6.18 8.00
C LYS A 156 5.97 -6.94 7.16
N ARG A 157 5.65 -8.16 6.73
CA ARG A 157 6.50 -8.99 5.88
C ARG A 157 6.77 -8.30 4.54
N ALA A 158 5.74 -7.72 3.92
CA ALA A 158 5.85 -6.99 2.66
C ALA A 158 6.71 -5.73 2.81
N ALA A 159 6.53 -4.95 3.87
CA ALA A 159 7.38 -3.79 4.17
C ALA A 159 8.86 -4.18 4.35
N ILE A 160 9.13 -5.31 5.03
CA ILE A 160 10.51 -5.84 5.17
C ILE A 160 11.05 -6.24 3.80
N ALA A 161 10.27 -6.93 2.96
CA ALA A 161 10.69 -7.35 1.63
C ALA A 161 11.06 -6.15 0.76
N ALA A 162 10.22 -5.12 0.70
CA ALA A 162 10.46 -3.89 -0.05
C ALA A 162 11.76 -3.20 0.40
N HIS A 163 11.93 -3.04 1.71
CA HIS A 163 13.13 -2.43 2.28
C HIS A 163 14.42 -3.19 1.94
N LEU A 164 14.41 -4.51 2.09
CA LEU A 164 15.56 -5.36 1.79
C LEU A 164 15.89 -5.38 0.29
N LEU A 165 14.88 -5.41 -0.59
CA LEU A 165 15.06 -5.33 -2.02
C LEU A 165 15.66 -3.98 -2.42
N LEU A 166 15.11 -2.87 -1.94
CA LEU A 166 15.62 -1.53 -2.21
C LEU A 166 17.08 -1.38 -1.76
N TYR A 167 17.40 -1.84 -0.56
CA TYR A 167 18.75 -1.82 -0.04
C TYR A 167 19.72 -2.67 -0.88
N HIS A 168 19.28 -3.89 -1.27
CA HIS A 168 20.06 -4.79 -2.11
C HIS A 168 20.39 -4.14 -3.47
N ILE A 169 19.40 -3.51 -4.12
CA ILE A 169 19.59 -2.85 -5.42
C ILE A 169 20.54 -1.65 -5.29
N ARG A 170 20.33 -0.79 -4.30
CA ARG A 170 21.16 0.40 -4.05
C ARG A 170 22.64 0.06 -3.78
N LEU A 171 22.92 -1.10 -3.21
CA LEU A 171 24.28 -1.60 -3.03
C LEU A 171 24.87 -2.28 -4.29
N GLY A 172 24.14 -2.23 -5.42
CA GLY A 172 24.55 -2.88 -6.67
C GLY A 172 24.41 -4.41 -6.63
N GLY A 173 23.58 -4.92 -5.73
CA GLY A 173 23.19 -6.33 -5.66
C GLY A 173 22.39 -6.75 -6.87
N GLY A 174 22.38 -8.06 -7.13
CA GLY A 174 21.63 -8.63 -8.27
C GLY A 174 22.35 -8.52 -9.62
N VAL A 175 23.38 -7.68 -9.77
CA VAL A 175 24.16 -7.58 -11.01
C VAL A 175 25.46 -8.35 -10.89
N ALA A 176 25.52 -9.52 -11.53
CA ALA A 176 26.76 -10.29 -11.58
C ALA A 176 27.91 -9.43 -12.16
N PRO A 177 29.15 -9.48 -11.60
CA PRO A 177 30.25 -8.64 -12.03
C PRO A 177 30.51 -8.66 -13.54
N ARG A 178 30.34 -9.80 -14.20
CA ARG A 178 30.48 -10.00 -15.67
C ARG A 178 29.46 -9.19 -16.49
N LEU A 179 28.31 -8.85 -15.91
CA LEU A 179 27.23 -8.11 -16.57
C LEU A 179 27.33 -6.61 -16.35
N ARG A 180 28.22 -6.16 -15.45
CA ARG A 180 28.46 -4.72 -15.23
C ARG A 180 29.00 -4.08 -16.51
N GLY A 181 28.40 -2.96 -16.92
CA GLY A 181 28.76 -2.27 -18.17
C GLY A 181 28.19 -2.85 -19.45
N LYS A 182 27.47 -3.98 -19.39
CA LYS A 182 26.72 -4.49 -20.55
C LYS A 182 25.44 -3.68 -20.72
N ARG A 183 25.00 -3.47 -21.97
CA ARG A 183 23.72 -2.82 -22.27
C ARG A 183 22.55 -3.74 -21.93
N PHE A 184 21.44 -3.16 -21.53
CA PHE A 184 20.19 -3.88 -21.41
C PHE A 184 19.63 -4.21 -22.80
N GLU A 185 19.08 -5.41 -22.95
CA GLU A 185 18.40 -5.91 -24.16
C GLU A 185 16.94 -5.47 -24.18
N THR A 186 16.31 -5.47 -23.00
CA THR A 186 14.91 -5.09 -22.80
C THR A 186 14.65 -4.70 -21.37
N PHE A 187 13.58 -3.95 -21.16
CA PHE A 187 13.04 -3.58 -19.85
C PHE A 187 11.57 -4.01 -19.76
N LYS A 188 11.11 -4.22 -18.54
CA LYS A 188 9.71 -4.36 -18.17
C LYS A 188 9.49 -3.64 -16.87
N GLU A 189 8.43 -2.87 -16.79
CA GLU A 189 8.08 -2.05 -15.64
C GLU A 189 6.60 -2.23 -15.32
N GLY A 190 6.26 -2.16 -14.06
CA GLY A 190 4.89 -2.23 -13.57
C GLY A 190 4.73 -3.10 -12.34
N HIS A 191 3.50 -3.43 -12.05
CA HIS A 191 3.14 -4.32 -10.95
C HIS A 191 3.28 -5.77 -11.39
N ALA A 192 4.34 -6.44 -10.94
CA ALA A 192 4.59 -7.86 -11.26
C ALA A 192 4.18 -8.77 -10.11
N ARG A 193 3.40 -9.80 -10.40
CA ARG A 193 2.98 -10.82 -9.42
C ARG A 193 4.07 -11.87 -9.23
N VAL A 194 4.36 -12.21 -7.99
CA VAL A 194 5.25 -13.33 -7.63
C VAL A 194 4.57 -14.64 -8.03
N ALA A 195 5.11 -15.29 -9.05
CA ALA A 195 4.60 -16.56 -9.56
C ALA A 195 5.26 -17.76 -8.87
N GLN A 196 6.55 -17.65 -8.54
CA GLN A 196 7.31 -18.69 -7.86
C GLN A 196 8.47 -18.10 -7.07
N VAL A 197 8.75 -18.67 -5.90
CA VAL A 197 9.91 -18.37 -5.05
C VAL A 197 10.62 -19.68 -4.74
N SER A 198 11.95 -19.70 -4.91
CA SER A 198 12.83 -20.80 -4.49
C SER A 198 13.87 -20.29 -3.47
N GLU A 199 14.89 -21.12 -3.15
CA GLU A 199 15.93 -20.70 -2.20
C GLU A 199 16.84 -19.56 -2.70
N SER A 200 16.95 -19.38 -4.02
CA SER A 200 17.85 -18.40 -4.64
C SER A 200 17.23 -17.64 -5.81
N GLU A 201 15.99 -17.92 -6.18
CA GLU A 201 15.39 -17.42 -7.41
C GLU A 201 13.95 -16.98 -7.20
N LEU A 202 13.60 -15.89 -7.90
CA LEU A 202 12.28 -15.32 -7.99
C LEU A 202 11.79 -15.38 -9.44
N TRP A 203 10.51 -15.74 -9.63
CA TRP A 203 9.83 -15.71 -10.90
C TRP A 203 8.59 -14.83 -10.80
N LEU A 204 8.41 -13.96 -11.78
CA LEU A 204 7.38 -12.96 -11.84
C LEU A 204 6.48 -13.15 -13.07
N THR A 205 5.27 -12.63 -13.01
CA THR A 205 4.34 -12.59 -14.13
C THR A 205 3.51 -11.32 -14.09
N PHE A 206 3.02 -10.90 -15.27
CA PHE A 206 2.02 -9.85 -15.38
C PHE A 206 0.67 -10.49 -15.78
N ASP A 207 -0.45 -9.95 -15.26
CA ASP A 207 -1.78 -10.51 -15.49
C ASP A 207 -2.21 -10.38 -16.98
N ASN A 208 -1.74 -9.32 -17.67
CA ASN A 208 -1.93 -9.14 -19.11
C ASN A 208 -1.10 -10.11 -19.97
N ALA A 209 -0.10 -10.80 -19.38
CA ALA A 209 0.73 -11.79 -20.04
C ALA A 209 0.92 -13.07 -19.17
N PRO A 210 -0.16 -13.70 -18.67
CA PRO A 210 -0.06 -14.72 -17.61
C PRO A 210 0.69 -16.00 -18.02
N LYS A 211 0.93 -16.23 -19.32
CA LYS A 211 1.67 -17.38 -19.82
C LYS A 211 3.18 -17.17 -19.91
N SER A 212 3.66 -15.95 -19.68
CA SER A 212 5.08 -15.62 -19.76
C SER A 212 5.63 -15.32 -18.37
N MET A 213 6.21 -16.32 -17.70
CA MET A 213 6.99 -16.07 -16.49
C MET A 213 8.31 -15.40 -16.86
N ILE A 214 8.64 -14.38 -16.09
CA ILE A 214 9.88 -13.63 -16.18
C ILE A 214 10.80 -14.09 -15.06
N GLY A 215 11.98 -14.52 -15.41
CA GLY A 215 12.95 -15.04 -14.46
C GLY A 215 13.92 -16.05 -15.10
N PRO A 216 14.75 -16.72 -14.27
CA PRO A 216 14.90 -16.44 -12.85
C PRO A 216 15.56 -15.10 -12.57
N VAL A 217 15.08 -14.39 -11.55
CA VAL A 217 15.80 -13.29 -10.92
C VAL A 217 16.50 -13.82 -9.68
N VAL A 218 17.82 -13.76 -9.66
CA VAL A 218 18.61 -14.30 -8.55
C VAL A 218 18.68 -13.28 -7.41
N LEU A 219 18.24 -13.71 -6.22
CA LEU A 219 18.19 -12.87 -5.01
C LEU A 219 18.71 -13.65 -3.79
N PRO A 220 19.24 -12.95 -2.78
CA PRO A 220 19.62 -13.58 -1.52
C PRO A 220 18.43 -14.22 -0.79
N LYS A 221 18.66 -15.35 -0.13
CA LYS A 221 17.66 -16.05 0.69
C LYS A 221 17.05 -15.13 1.76
N THR A 222 17.85 -14.21 2.31
CA THR A 222 17.40 -13.22 3.29
C THR A 222 16.30 -12.28 2.77
N ILE A 223 16.20 -12.11 1.46
CA ILE A 223 15.11 -11.37 0.79
C ILE A 223 13.96 -12.33 0.47
N LEU A 224 14.28 -13.43 -0.20
CA LEU A 224 13.28 -14.38 -0.72
C LEU A 224 12.37 -14.97 0.37
N GLN A 225 12.89 -15.14 1.60
CA GLN A 225 12.09 -15.60 2.74
C GLN A 225 10.93 -14.65 3.13
N HIS A 226 10.99 -13.39 2.68
CA HIS A 226 9.96 -12.37 2.89
C HIS A 226 9.03 -12.18 1.69
N LEU A 227 9.21 -12.95 0.61
CA LEU A 227 8.31 -12.96 -0.54
C LEU A 227 7.47 -14.23 -0.55
N ARG A 228 6.22 -14.10 -1.00
CA ARG A 228 5.28 -15.22 -1.14
C ARG A 228 4.67 -15.21 -2.53
N VAL A 229 4.28 -16.39 -3.01
CA VAL A 229 3.48 -16.51 -4.23
C VAL A 229 2.18 -15.74 -4.07
N GLY A 230 1.85 -14.93 -5.06
CA GLY A 230 0.69 -14.04 -5.04
C GLY A 230 0.98 -12.59 -4.61
N ASP A 231 2.11 -12.34 -3.92
CA ASP A 231 2.52 -10.95 -3.67
C ASP A 231 2.68 -10.19 -4.99
N VAL A 232 2.40 -8.90 -4.99
CA VAL A 232 2.64 -8.02 -6.13
C VAL A 232 3.77 -7.05 -5.78
N ILE A 233 4.70 -6.88 -6.71
CA ILE A 233 5.87 -6.02 -6.55
C ILE A 233 5.80 -4.94 -7.61
N ASP A 234 5.84 -3.68 -7.20
CA ASP A 234 6.10 -2.57 -8.11
C ASP A 234 7.60 -2.60 -8.48
N VAL A 235 7.91 -2.85 -9.76
CA VAL A 235 9.28 -3.22 -10.15
C VAL A 235 9.63 -2.80 -11.57
N GLU A 236 10.87 -2.33 -11.75
CA GLU A 236 11.53 -2.26 -13.06
C GLU A 236 12.50 -3.44 -13.22
N LEU A 237 12.28 -4.24 -14.25
CA LEU A 237 13.11 -5.39 -14.62
C LEU A 237 13.94 -5.08 -15.87
N GLY A 238 15.21 -5.39 -15.84
CA GLY A 238 16.09 -5.31 -17.01
C GLY A 238 16.70 -6.65 -17.37
N LYS A 239 16.89 -6.92 -18.67
CA LYS A 239 17.54 -8.12 -19.16
C LYS A 239 18.90 -7.82 -19.78
N ARG A 240 19.95 -8.54 -19.38
CA ARG A 240 21.31 -8.46 -19.95
C ARG A 240 21.85 -9.86 -20.21
N GLU A 241 22.32 -10.13 -21.43
CA GLU A 241 22.86 -11.44 -21.85
C GLU A 241 21.93 -12.59 -21.40
N GLY A 242 20.61 -12.41 -21.60
CA GLY A 242 19.61 -13.41 -21.25
C GLY A 242 19.23 -13.47 -19.76
N VAL A 243 19.90 -12.71 -18.87
CA VAL A 243 19.66 -12.75 -17.41
C VAL A 243 18.76 -11.59 -17.00
N TRP A 244 17.67 -11.89 -16.30
CA TRP A 244 16.79 -10.89 -15.70
C TRP A 244 17.34 -10.42 -14.34
N MET A 245 17.19 -9.14 -14.09
CA MET A 245 17.57 -8.49 -12.82
C MET A 245 16.59 -7.36 -12.49
N ILE A 246 16.45 -7.06 -11.21
CA ILE A 246 15.69 -5.90 -10.76
C ILE A 246 16.59 -4.66 -10.91
N VAL A 247 16.07 -3.63 -11.57
CA VAL A 247 16.74 -2.35 -11.80
C VAL A 247 16.28 -1.32 -10.79
N ASP A 248 14.97 -1.27 -10.56
CA ASP A 248 14.35 -0.42 -9.56
C ASP A 248 13.16 -1.12 -8.90
N ILE A 249 12.74 -0.61 -7.74
CA ILE A 249 11.67 -1.20 -6.96
C ILE A 249 10.89 -0.15 -6.18
N GLY A 250 9.60 -0.28 -6.21
CA GLY A 250 8.64 0.38 -5.35
C GLY A 250 8.12 -0.54 -4.23
N PRO A 251 6.87 -0.38 -3.82
CA PRO A 251 6.24 -1.19 -2.79
C PRO A 251 6.15 -2.67 -3.14
N VAL A 252 6.03 -3.49 -2.10
CA VAL A 252 5.60 -4.89 -2.17
C VAL A 252 4.24 -4.99 -1.50
N TYR A 253 3.24 -5.50 -2.20
CA TYR A 253 1.88 -5.68 -1.70
C TYR A 253 1.62 -7.16 -1.41
N PRO A 254 1.18 -7.51 -0.20
CA PRO A 254 0.86 -8.90 0.13
C PRO A 254 -0.41 -9.36 -0.58
N ALA A 255 -0.51 -10.65 -0.85
CA ALA A 255 -1.66 -11.24 -1.54
C ALA A 255 -3.01 -11.13 -0.79
N VAL A 256 -3.01 -10.61 0.43
CA VAL A 256 -4.23 -10.35 1.22
C VAL A 256 -5.05 -9.19 0.65
N VAL A 257 -4.42 -8.31 -0.15
CA VAL A 257 -5.10 -7.25 -0.90
C VAL A 257 -5.01 -7.54 -2.40
N TYR A 258 -6.06 -7.15 -3.13
CA TYR A 258 -6.03 -7.28 -4.58
C TYR A 258 -5.31 -6.09 -5.21
N VAL A 259 -4.19 -6.36 -5.88
CA VAL A 259 -3.47 -5.38 -6.70
C VAL A 259 -3.34 -5.97 -8.10
N PRO A 260 -3.81 -5.28 -9.15
CA PRO A 260 -3.60 -5.72 -10.53
C PRO A 260 -2.10 -5.82 -10.83
N ALA A 261 -1.69 -6.91 -11.48
CA ALA A 261 -0.30 -7.09 -11.88
C ALA A 261 -0.15 -6.78 -13.37
N GLU A 262 0.00 -5.51 -13.71
CA GLU A 262 0.04 -5.03 -15.09
C GLU A 262 1.41 -4.48 -15.46
N GLU A 263 1.86 -4.83 -16.68
CA GLU A 263 3.03 -4.24 -17.30
C GLU A 263 2.65 -2.82 -17.81
N MET A 264 3.38 -1.82 -17.37
CA MET A 264 3.22 -0.46 -17.87
C MET A 264 3.77 -0.36 -19.30
N ALA A 265 3.03 0.31 -20.19
CA ALA A 265 3.54 0.64 -21.50
C ALA A 265 4.66 1.68 -21.35
N LEU A 266 5.90 1.25 -21.52
CA LEU A 266 7.01 2.22 -21.59
C LEU A 266 6.79 3.12 -22.78
N PRO A 267 6.84 4.46 -22.64
CA PRO A 267 6.82 5.35 -23.78
C PRO A 267 7.99 4.97 -24.70
N ASP A 268 7.72 4.89 -26.02
CA ASP A 268 8.75 4.60 -27.01
C ASP A 268 9.97 5.48 -26.73
N LYS A 269 11.00 4.91 -26.11
CA LYS A 269 12.27 5.62 -25.92
C LYS A 269 12.79 5.88 -27.31
N VAL A 270 12.62 7.13 -27.79
CA VAL A 270 13.28 7.63 -29.01
C VAL A 270 14.77 7.33 -28.83
N MET A 271 15.25 6.32 -29.56
CA MET A 271 16.66 5.93 -29.60
C MET A 271 17.51 7.01 -30.29
#